data_366090608e3172548bd03fe211f604a1
#
_entry.id   366090608e3172548bd03fe211f604a1
#
_cell.length_a   1.000
_cell.length_b   1.000
_cell.length_c   1.000
_cell.angle_alpha   90.00
_cell.angle_beta   90.00
_cell.angle_gamma   90.00
#
_symmetry.space_group_name_H-M   'P 1'
#
loop_
_entity.id
_entity.type
_entity.pdbx_description
1 polymer ?
#
loop_
_entity_poly.entity_id
_entity_poly.type
_entity_poly.pdbx_seq_one_letter_code
_entity_poly.pdbx_strand_id
1 'polypeptide(L)'
;FDRWISFLDSCGINGDINCFSMVPWDMTFTYYDEASKSYKELRTTTDSKEYRDLWIPFLRSFAAHQKEKGWFDRTVIAMDERALDAMQDAYRIAQEAAPGIKMSLAGNYHKELVDKIYDYCIAWKQQFTQEDLALRNSKGWISTSYTACPDAMPNVGSNNEPIEATYLPLYCLANG
;
A
#
# COMPACT_ATOMS: atom_id res chain seq x y z
N PHE A 1 4.11 -11.74 14.07
CA PHE A 1 3.30 -10.56 13.81
C PHE A 1 2.79 -9.95 15.12
N ASP A 2 1.97 -10.64 15.93
CA ASP A 2 1.33 -10.13 17.15
C ASP A 2 2.32 -9.55 18.17
N ARG A 3 3.41 -10.29 18.44
CA ARG A 3 4.44 -9.82 19.38
C ARG A 3 5.08 -8.50 18.95
N TRP A 4 5.23 -8.30 17.63
CA TRP A 4 5.79 -7.08 17.09
C TRP A 4 4.83 -5.90 17.24
N ILE A 5 3.56 -6.08 16.88
CA ILE A 5 2.55 -5.03 17.01
C ILE A 5 2.34 -4.65 18.50
N SER A 6 2.21 -5.66 19.39
CA SER A 6 2.10 -5.40 20.82
C SER A 6 3.32 -4.67 21.41
N PHE A 7 4.52 -4.98 20.90
CA PHE A 7 5.72 -4.27 21.30
C PHE A 7 5.70 -2.82 20.84
N LEU A 8 5.34 -2.55 19.57
CA LEU A 8 5.21 -1.18 19.06
C LEU A 8 4.17 -0.39 19.85
N ASP A 9 3.01 -0.98 20.13
CA ASP A 9 1.96 -0.37 20.94
C ASP A 9 2.47 -0.02 22.35
N SER A 10 3.27 -0.90 22.97
CA SER A 10 3.88 -0.64 24.29
C SER A 10 4.88 0.51 24.27
N CYS A 11 5.46 0.81 23.10
CA CYS A 11 6.36 1.95 22.89
C CYS A 11 5.61 3.24 22.50
N GLY A 12 4.28 3.22 22.45
CA GLY A 12 3.46 4.37 22.01
C GLY A 12 3.40 4.54 20.48
N ILE A 13 3.87 3.56 19.71
CA ILE A 13 3.81 3.54 18.24
C ILE A 13 2.55 2.77 17.85
N ASN A 14 1.42 3.48 17.75
CA ASN A 14 0.09 2.90 17.54
C ASN A 14 -0.61 3.41 16.26
N GLY A 15 0.17 3.86 15.27
CA GLY A 15 -0.32 4.25 13.95
C GLY A 15 -0.78 3.07 13.09
N ASP A 16 -0.91 3.31 11.79
CA ASP A 16 -1.31 2.29 10.82
C ASP A 16 -0.31 1.12 10.75
N ILE A 17 -0.84 -0.08 10.59
CA ILE A 17 -0.08 -1.34 10.43
C ILE A 17 -0.01 -1.64 8.94
N ASN A 18 1.08 -1.24 8.29
CA ASN A 18 1.28 -1.47 6.87
C ASN A 18 1.80 -2.88 6.60
N CYS A 19 1.03 -3.65 5.83
CA CYS A 19 1.33 -5.02 5.44
C CYS A 19 1.64 -5.08 3.93
N PHE A 20 2.89 -5.30 3.60
CA PHE A 20 3.40 -5.33 2.22
C PHE A 20 3.67 -6.77 1.77
N SER A 21 3.36 -7.22 0.58
CA SER A 21 2.60 -6.68 -0.55
C SER A 21 1.82 -7.82 -1.22
N MET A 22 0.60 -7.53 -1.67
CA MET A 22 -0.16 -8.50 -2.51
C MET A 22 0.40 -8.60 -3.93
N VAL A 23 1.13 -7.61 -4.41
CA VAL A 23 1.64 -7.53 -5.78
C VAL A 23 3.16 -7.36 -5.79
N PRO A 24 3.94 -8.41 -5.43
CA PRO A 24 5.39 -8.34 -5.46
C PRO A 24 5.91 -8.19 -6.89
N TRP A 25 7.15 -7.68 -7.04
CA TRP A 25 7.71 -7.36 -8.34
C TRP A 25 7.82 -8.55 -9.29
N ASP A 26 8.15 -9.72 -8.80
CA ASP A 26 8.32 -10.95 -9.58
C ASP A 26 7.07 -11.85 -9.62
N MET A 27 6.01 -11.43 -8.89
CA MET A 27 4.77 -12.20 -8.76
C MET A 27 4.98 -13.66 -8.33
N THR A 28 5.99 -13.88 -7.48
CA THR A 28 6.33 -15.18 -6.91
C THR A 28 6.05 -15.18 -5.40
N PHE A 29 5.31 -16.16 -4.94
CA PHE A 29 4.92 -16.35 -3.55
C PHE A 29 5.52 -17.63 -3.03
N THR A 30 6.38 -17.52 -2.02
CA THR A 30 6.95 -18.68 -1.32
C THR A 30 6.07 -19.03 -0.12
N TYR A 31 5.65 -20.28 -0.01
CA TYR A 31 4.87 -20.79 1.11
C TYR A 31 5.35 -22.15 1.58
N TYR A 32 5.08 -22.47 2.84
CA TYR A 32 5.36 -23.78 3.39
C TYR A 32 4.15 -24.69 3.19
N ASP A 33 4.36 -25.81 2.48
CA ASP A 33 3.32 -26.82 2.26
C ASP A 33 3.39 -27.89 3.35
N GLU A 34 2.37 -27.89 4.21
CA GLU A 34 2.28 -28.82 5.33
C GLU A 34 2.18 -30.28 4.91
N ALA A 35 1.59 -30.55 3.74
CA ALA A 35 1.42 -31.92 3.26
C ALA A 35 2.75 -32.53 2.80
N SER A 36 3.57 -31.80 2.07
CA SER A 36 4.88 -32.24 1.60
C SER A 36 6.02 -31.90 2.57
N LYS A 37 5.74 -31.14 3.66
CA LYS A 37 6.75 -30.64 4.63
C LYS A 37 7.89 -29.89 3.96
N SER A 38 7.61 -29.11 2.93
CA SER A 38 8.60 -28.38 2.15
C SER A 38 8.11 -27.00 1.73
N TYR A 39 9.06 -26.11 1.43
CA TYR A 39 8.75 -24.82 0.81
C TYR A 39 8.43 -25.04 -0.66
N LYS A 40 7.41 -24.34 -1.14
CA LYS A 40 7.00 -24.28 -2.54
C LYS A 40 6.90 -22.84 -3.00
N GLU A 41 6.96 -22.66 -4.30
CA GLU A 41 6.77 -21.38 -4.97
C GLU A 41 5.56 -21.43 -5.87
N LEU A 42 4.74 -20.38 -5.83
CA LEU A 42 3.66 -20.12 -6.76
C LEU A 42 4.03 -18.85 -7.55
N ARG A 43 4.28 -19.01 -8.84
CA ARG A 43 4.41 -17.89 -9.77
C ARG A 43 3.10 -17.72 -10.52
N THR A 44 2.52 -16.52 -10.51
CA THR A 44 1.17 -16.29 -11.02
C THR A 44 0.97 -14.85 -11.48
N THR A 45 -0.23 -14.50 -11.92
CA THR A 45 -0.66 -13.13 -12.27
C THR A 45 -1.90 -12.77 -11.46
N THR A 46 -2.20 -11.48 -11.29
CA THR A 46 -3.27 -11.01 -10.42
C THR A 46 -4.67 -11.41 -10.89
N ASP A 47 -4.85 -11.62 -12.19
CA ASP A 47 -6.10 -12.06 -12.84
C ASP A 47 -6.33 -13.56 -12.77
N SER A 48 -5.33 -14.34 -12.31
CA SER A 48 -5.40 -15.80 -12.31
C SER A 48 -6.27 -16.36 -11.17
N LYS A 49 -6.75 -17.58 -11.38
CA LYS A 49 -7.45 -18.34 -10.36
C LYS A 49 -6.54 -18.66 -9.16
N GLU A 50 -5.29 -19.01 -9.45
CA GLU A 50 -4.27 -19.38 -8.47
C GLU A 50 -3.98 -18.22 -7.50
N TYR A 51 -3.94 -17.00 -8.00
CA TYR A 51 -3.78 -15.80 -7.19
C TYR A 51 -4.98 -15.60 -6.25
N ARG A 52 -6.19 -15.78 -6.75
CA ARG A 52 -7.41 -15.70 -5.92
C ARG A 52 -7.47 -16.80 -4.87
N ASP A 53 -7.13 -18.02 -5.25
CA ASP A 53 -7.12 -19.19 -4.36
C ASP A 53 -6.09 -19.04 -3.23
N LEU A 54 -4.99 -18.31 -3.45
CA LEU A 54 -4.01 -17.95 -2.44
C LEU A 54 -4.52 -16.84 -1.51
N TRP A 55 -4.95 -15.72 -2.10
CA TRP A 55 -5.17 -14.50 -1.34
C TRP A 55 -6.52 -14.44 -0.61
N ILE A 56 -7.59 -14.96 -1.18
CA ILE A 56 -8.92 -14.86 -0.57
C ILE A 56 -8.99 -15.58 0.78
N PRO A 57 -8.61 -16.86 0.91
CA PRO A 57 -8.65 -17.53 2.21
C PRO A 57 -7.67 -16.91 3.21
N PHE A 58 -6.48 -16.49 2.77
CA PHE A 58 -5.52 -15.81 3.62
C PHE A 58 -6.08 -14.51 4.18
N LEU A 59 -6.58 -13.62 3.33
CA LEU A 59 -7.11 -12.32 3.76
C LEU A 59 -8.35 -12.45 4.64
N ARG A 60 -9.22 -13.44 4.41
CA ARG A 60 -10.35 -13.72 5.31
C ARG A 60 -9.88 -14.10 6.71
N SER A 61 -8.93 -15.01 6.80
CA SER A 61 -8.35 -15.42 8.07
C SER A 61 -7.61 -14.27 8.75
N PHE A 62 -6.80 -13.53 7.99
CA PHE A 62 -6.05 -12.37 8.47
C PHE A 62 -6.99 -11.28 9.00
N ALA A 63 -8.03 -10.92 8.25
CA ALA A 63 -9.01 -9.92 8.67
C ALA A 63 -9.78 -10.34 9.93
N ALA A 64 -10.14 -11.61 10.04
CA ALA A 64 -10.77 -12.14 11.26
C ALA A 64 -9.83 -11.99 12.47
N HIS A 65 -8.57 -12.36 12.33
CA HIS A 65 -7.55 -12.19 13.36
C HIS A 65 -7.34 -10.71 13.73
N GLN A 66 -7.25 -9.81 12.75
CA GLN A 66 -7.11 -8.37 13.00
C GLN A 66 -8.32 -7.79 13.75
N LYS A 67 -9.53 -8.25 13.44
CA LYS A 67 -10.75 -7.85 14.15
C LYS A 67 -10.76 -8.37 15.59
N GLU A 68 -10.36 -9.60 15.83
CA GLU A 68 -10.22 -10.19 17.17
C GLU A 68 -9.24 -9.39 18.03
N LYS A 69 -8.13 -8.92 17.44
CA LYS A 69 -7.11 -8.10 18.12
C LYS A 69 -7.49 -6.62 18.28
N GLY A 70 -8.56 -6.16 17.63
CA GLY A 70 -8.92 -4.74 17.58
C GLY A 70 -7.99 -3.90 16.69
N TRP A 71 -7.29 -4.53 15.76
CA TRP A 71 -6.31 -3.88 14.86
C TRP A 71 -6.81 -3.65 13.44
N PHE A 72 -7.98 -4.17 13.10
CA PHE A 72 -8.49 -4.13 11.73
C PHE A 72 -8.57 -2.71 11.15
N ASP A 73 -9.07 -1.75 11.92
CA ASP A 73 -9.29 -0.38 11.45
C ASP A 73 -8.00 0.39 11.19
N ARG A 74 -6.87 -0.07 11.71
CA ARG A 74 -5.55 0.47 11.42
C ARG A 74 -4.66 -0.46 10.57
N THR A 75 -5.22 -1.58 10.12
CA THR A 75 -4.51 -2.49 9.20
C THR A 75 -4.67 -2.01 7.76
N VAL A 76 -3.54 -1.87 7.07
CA VAL A 76 -3.46 -1.37 5.69
C VAL A 76 -2.68 -2.35 4.85
N ILE A 77 -3.22 -2.77 3.71
CA ILE A 77 -2.49 -3.59 2.73
C ILE A 77 -1.78 -2.65 1.76
N ALA A 78 -0.46 -2.68 1.79
CA ALA A 78 0.37 -1.79 0.99
C ALA A 78 0.71 -2.39 -0.38
N MET A 79 0.72 -1.55 -1.41
CA MET A 79 1.19 -1.87 -2.76
C MET A 79 2.29 -0.90 -3.18
N ASP A 80 3.09 -1.33 -4.13
CA ASP A 80 4.15 -0.56 -4.79
C ASP A 80 3.73 -0.17 -6.22
N GLU A 81 4.59 0.50 -6.96
CA GLU A 81 4.40 0.91 -8.35
C GLU A 81 4.19 -0.29 -9.27
N ARG A 82 2.95 -0.63 -9.52
CA ARG A 82 2.58 -1.77 -10.36
C ARG A 82 1.69 -1.31 -11.52
N ALA A 83 1.47 -2.18 -12.49
CA ALA A 83 0.50 -1.93 -13.56
C ALA A 83 -0.90 -1.71 -12.97
N LEU A 84 -1.66 -0.79 -13.55
CA LEU A 84 -2.97 -0.37 -13.04
C LEU A 84 -3.95 -1.54 -12.91
N ASP A 85 -3.99 -2.43 -13.89
CA ASP A 85 -4.82 -3.63 -13.91
C ASP A 85 -4.50 -4.55 -12.71
N ALA A 86 -3.22 -4.81 -12.46
CA ALA A 86 -2.79 -5.62 -11.33
C ALA A 86 -3.17 -5.00 -9.98
N MET A 87 -3.06 -3.67 -9.85
CA MET A 87 -3.48 -2.96 -8.63
C MET A 87 -4.99 -3.00 -8.44
N GLN A 88 -5.77 -2.87 -9.52
CA GLN A 88 -7.22 -2.98 -9.47
C GLN A 88 -7.69 -4.40 -9.12
N ASP A 89 -7.00 -5.43 -9.63
CA ASP A 89 -7.27 -6.82 -9.28
C ASP A 89 -7.02 -7.08 -7.79
N ALA A 90 -5.85 -6.64 -7.28
CA ALA A 90 -5.51 -6.78 -5.87
C ALA A 90 -6.54 -6.06 -4.99
N TYR A 91 -6.95 -4.85 -5.35
CA TYR A 91 -7.99 -4.10 -4.64
C TYR A 91 -9.32 -4.87 -4.60
N ARG A 92 -9.78 -5.37 -5.75
CA ARG A 92 -11.04 -6.14 -5.83
C ARG A 92 -11.00 -7.39 -4.95
N ILE A 93 -9.89 -8.14 -4.99
CA ILE A 93 -9.69 -9.34 -4.19
C ILE A 93 -9.64 -9.01 -2.69
N ALA A 94 -8.95 -7.93 -2.31
CA ALA A 94 -8.88 -7.50 -0.93
C ALA A 94 -10.27 -7.12 -0.39
N GLN A 95 -11.05 -6.35 -1.14
CA GLN A 95 -12.41 -5.96 -0.74
C GLN A 95 -13.40 -7.13 -0.74
N GLU A 96 -13.24 -8.12 -1.63
CA GLU A 96 -14.06 -9.35 -1.64
C GLU A 96 -13.77 -10.23 -0.40
N ALA A 97 -12.49 -10.35 -0.06
CA ALA A 97 -12.07 -11.21 1.04
C ALA A 97 -12.26 -10.57 2.42
N ALA A 98 -11.98 -9.29 2.53
CA ALA A 98 -11.99 -8.50 3.76
C ALA A 98 -12.63 -7.12 3.51
N PRO A 99 -13.96 -7.03 3.40
CA PRO A 99 -14.66 -5.79 3.13
C PRO A 99 -14.28 -4.68 4.12
N GLY A 100 -13.90 -3.53 3.59
CA GLY A 100 -13.49 -2.35 4.36
C GLY A 100 -12.00 -2.35 4.77
N ILE A 101 -11.22 -3.37 4.43
CA ILE A 101 -9.78 -3.31 4.67
C ILE A 101 -9.16 -2.14 3.89
N LYS A 102 -8.35 -1.36 4.57
CA LYS A 102 -7.66 -0.23 3.95
C LYS A 102 -6.53 -0.71 3.05
N MET A 103 -6.27 0.06 2.01
CA MET A 103 -5.11 -0.17 1.14
C MET A 103 -4.30 1.11 0.98
N SER A 104 -2.99 0.97 0.88
CA SER A 104 -2.05 2.05 0.55
C SER A 104 -1.31 1.75 -0.75
N LEU A 105 -0.86 2.80 -1.39
CA LEU A 105 -0.10 2.75 -2.63
C LEU A 105 0.97 3.83 -2.61
N ALA A 106 2.21 3.45 -2.92
CA ALA A 106 3.24 4.38 -3.34
C ALA A 106 3.50 4.16 -4.83
N GLY A 107 3.19 5.15 -5.67
CA GLY A 107 3.31 4.95 -7.11
C GLY A 107 2.78 6.09 -7.96
N ASN A 108 2.46 5.80 -9.20
CA ASN A 108 1.91 6.78 -10.13
C ASN A 108 0.47 7.14 -9.80
N TYR A 109 0.10 8.38 -10.14
CA TYR A 109 -1.29 8.80 -10.08
C TYR A 109 -2.15 8.05 -11.11
N HIS A 110 -3.26 7.48 -10.64
CA HIS A 110 -4.30 6.87 -11.46
C HIS A 110 -5.67 7.33 -10.95
N LYS A 111 -6.44 7.98 -11.81
CA LYS A 111 -7.77 8.50 -11.45
C LYS A 111 -8.69 7.40 -10.91
N GLU A 112 -8.57 6.20 -11.46
CA GLU A 112 -9.34 5.02 -11.11
C GLU A 112 -9.10 4.50 -9.69
N LEU A 113 -8.01 4.95 -9.05
CA LEU A 113 -7.63 4.56 -7.69
C LEU A 113 -7.89 5.64 -6.64
N VAL A 114 -8.19 6.86 -7.04
CA VAL A 114 -8.39 8.02 -6.15
C VAL A 114 -9.43 7.77 -5.07
N ASP A 115 -10.53 7.11 -5.43
CA ASP A 115 -11.66 6.83 -4.54
C ASP A 115 -11.59 5.46 -3.85
N LYS A 116 -10.46 4.74 -4.01
CA LYS A 116 -10.25 3.36 -3.54
C LYS A 116 -9.11 3.22 -2.53
N ILE A 117 -8.05 3.97 -2.72
CA ILE A 117 -6.83 3.84 -1.91
C ILE A 117 -6.88 4.81 -0.73
N TYR A 118 -6.82 4.27 0.49
CA TYR A 118 -6.87 5.04 1.73
C TYR A 118 -5.65 5.98 1.88
N ASP A 119 -4.45 5.42 1.81
CA ASP A 119 -3.20 6.19 1.84
C ASP A 119 -2.55 6.13 0.45
N TYR A 120 -2.62 7.24 -0.28
CA TYR A 120 -2.14 7.32 -1.65
C TYR A 120 -0.98 8.29 -1.74
N CYS A 121 0.22 7.72 -1.86
CA CYS A 121 1.47 8.44 -2.04
C CYS A 121 1.85 8.45 -3.52
N ILE A 122 1.82 9.62 -4.17
CA ILE A 122 2.13 9.74 -5.60
C ILE A 122 3.52 10.32 -5.85
N ALA A 123 4.11 10.01 -7.00
CA ALA A 123 5.36 10.59 -7.42
C ALA A 123 5.24 12.11 -7.50
N TRP A 124 6.18 12.86 -6.92
CA TRP A 124 6.11 14.30 -6.72
C TRP A 124 5.85 15.15 -7.98
N LYS A 125 6.19 14.63 -9.17
CA LYS A 125 5.90 15.29 -10.46
C LYS A 125 4.44 15.17 -10.89
N GLN A 126 3.67 14.35 -10.21
CA GLN A 126 2.26 14.15 -10.45
C GLN A 126 1.44 14.87 -9.38
N GLN A 127 0.20 15.18 -9.68
CA GLN A 127 -0.66 15.94 -8.77
C GLN A 127 -2.07 15.35 -8.75
N PHE A 128 -2.67 15.34 -7.57
CA PHE A 128 -4.11 15.18 -7.43
C PHE A 128 -4.81 16.45 -7.95
N THR A 129 -5.97 16.29 -8.55
CA THR A 129 -6.82 17.46 -8.81
C THR A 129 -7.41 17.98 -7.50
N GLN A 130 -7.87 19.24 -7.49
CA GLN A 130 -8.55 19.80 -6.31
C GLN A 130 -9.81 19.01 -5.94
N GLU A 131 -10.50 18.45 -6.94
CA GLU A 131 -11.66 17.58 -6.73
C GLU A 131 -11.26 16.26 -6.06
N ASP A 132 -10.14 15.67 -6.48
CA ASP A 132 -9.60 14.45 -5.86
C ASP A 132 -9.24 14.68 -4.39
N LEU A 133 -8.55 15.79 -4.11
CA LEU A 133 -8.18 16.17 -2.74
C LEU A 133 -9.42 16.43 -1.87
N ALA A 134 -10.42 17.16 -2.40
CA ALA A 134 -11.66 17.40 -1.69
C ALA A 134 -12.41 16.09 -1.37
N LEU A 135 -12.48 15.16 -2.33
CA LEU A 135 -13.08 13.85 -2.14
C LEU A 135 -12.33 13.05 -1.07
N ARG A 136 -11.00 12.98 -1.17
CA ARG A 136 -10.15 12.20 -0.24
C ARG A 136 -10.18 12.78 1.17
N ASN A 137 -10.10 14.10 1.30
CA ASN A 137 -10.21 14.81 2.56
C ASN A 137 -11.58 14.60 3.23
N SER A 138 -12.67 14.58 2.46
CA SER A 138 -14.01 14.30 3.00
C SER A 138 -14.14 12.90 3.60
N LYS A 139 -13.30 11.96 3.17
CA LYS A 139 -13.22 10.60 3.70
C LYS A 139 -12.19 10.46 4.84
N GLY A 140 -11.44 11.51 5.16
CA GLY A 140 -10.31 11.45 6.10
C GLY A 140 -9.15 10.58 5.58
N TRP A 141 -8.96 10.52 4.27
CA TRP A 141 -7.92 9.72 3.63
C TRP A 141 -6.61 10.51 3.46
N ILE A 142 -5.50 9.78 3.42
CA ILE A 142 -4.16 10.34 3.38
C ILE A 142 -3.71 10.52 1.92
N SER A 143 -3.29 11.73 1.57
CA SER A 143 -2.69 12.06 0.27
C SER A 143 -1.31 12.61 0.51
N THR A 144 -0.30 11.97 -0.07
CA THR A 144 1.10 12.35 0.09
C THR A 144 1.86 12.26 -1.22
N SER A 145 3.07 12.77 -1.22
CA SER A 145 3.97 12.67 -2.36
C SER A 145 5.34 12.16 -1.91
N TYR A 146 6.02 11.48 -2.81
CA TYR A 146 7.39 11.04 -2.57
C TYR A 146 8.32 11.46 -3.70
N THR A 147 9.59 11.58 -3.37
CA THR A 147 10.68 11.63 -4.34
C THR A 147 11.57 10.44 -4.14
N ALA A 148 11.89 9.76 -5.20
CA ALA A 148 12.86 8.69 -5.20
C ALA A 148 13.65 8.73 -6.49
N CYS A 149 14.86 8.17 -6.44
CA CYS A 149 15.76 7.99 -7.57
C CYS A 149 16.43 9.27 -8.09
N PRO A 150 17.67 9.16 -8.52
CA PRO A 150 18.53 10.29 -8.90
C PRO A 150 18.11 11.01 -10.18
N ASP A 151 17.18 10.46 -10.95
CA ASP A 151 16.82 10.99 -12.27
C ASP A 151 15.87 12.18 -12.25
N ALA A 152 15.31 12.49 -11.11
CA ALA A 152 14.35 13.58 -10.97
C ALA A 152 14.90 14.68 -10.05
N MET A 153 15.24 15.80 -10.62
CA MET A 153 15.61 17.01 -9.87
C MET A 153 14.37 17.91 -9.69
N PRO A 154 14.11 18.48 -8.53
CA PRO A 154 14.81 18.26 -7.26
C PRO A 154 14.47 16.88 -6.65
N ASN A 155 15.43 16.26 -6.02
CA ASN A 155 15.26 15.08 -5.18
C ASN A 155 16.08 15.29 -3.89
N VAL A 156 16.03 14.42 -2.93
CA VAL A 156 16.82 14.55 -1.69
C VAL A 156 18.17 13.83 -1.79
N GLY A 157 18.66 13.62 -3.00
CA GLY A 157 19.95 12.97 -3.27
C GLY A 157 21.15 13.89 -3.10
N SER A 158 22.34 13.30 -3.13
CA SER A 158 23.61 13.99 -2.90
C SER A 158 23.98 15.04 -3.98
N ASN A 159 23.31 15.02 -5.13
CA ASN A 159 23.55 15.94 -6.23
C ASN A 159 22.67 17.19 -6.22
N ASN A 160 21.85 17.35 -5.17
CA ASN A 160 20.94 18.48 -5.06
C ASN A 160 21.56 19.63 -4.27
N GLU A 161 21.21 20.85 -4.67
CA GLU A 161 21.49 22.01 -3.85
C GLU A 161 20.63 21.98 -2.56
N PRO A 162 21.17 22.44 -1.42
CA PRO A 162 20.43 22.43 -0.16
C PRO A 162 19.06 23.14 -0.22
N ILE A 163 18.92 24.15 -1.08
CA ILE A 163 17.66 24.88 -1.27
C ILE A 163 16.56 23.98 -1.88
N GLU A 164 16.92 23.01 -2.71
CA GLU A 164 15.97 22.10 -3.32
C GLU A 164 15.35 21.15 -2.27
N ALA A 165 16.16 20.71 -1.31
CA ALA A 165 15.66 19.93 -0.17
C ALA A 165 14.68 20.72 0.72
N THR A 166 14.85 22.03 0.80
CA THR A 166 13.93 22.93 1.50
C THR A 166 12.66 23.21 0.68
N TYR A 167 12.81 23.36 -0.63
CA TYR A 167 11.71 23.66 -1.55
C TYR A 167 10.71 22.50 -1.67
N LEU A 168 11.22 21.28 -1.76
CA LEU A 168 10.39 20.10 -2.06
C LEU A 168 9.25 19.85 -1.07
N PRO A 169 9.46 19.86 0.26
CA PRO A 169 8.35 19.72 1.21
C PRO A 169 7.30 20.83 1.08
N LEU A 170 7.72 22.05 0.82
CA LEU A 170 6.80 23.18 0.63
C LEU A 170 5.99 23.02 -0.66
N TYR A 171 6.63 22.55 -1.72
CA TYR A 171 5.95 22.24 -2.99
C TYR A 171 4.91 21.14 -2.80
N CYS A 172 5.26 20.04 -2.13
CA CYS A 172 4.33 18.95 -1.85
C CYS A 172 3.13 19.43 -1.02
N LEU A 173 3.37 20.23 0.04
CA LEU A 173 2.30 20.81 0.87
C LEU A 173 1.39 21.76 0.10
N ALA A 174 1.92 22.51 -0.87
CA ALA A 174 1.14 23.44 -1.68
C ALA A 174 0.24 22.74 -2.72
N ASN A 175 0.56 21.48 -3.05
CA ASN A 175 -0.16 20.70 -4.04
C ASN A 175 -1.02 19.56 -3.43
N GLY A 176 -1.15 19.51 -2.10
CA GLY A 176 -1.94 18.54 -1.36
C GLY A 176 -1.14 17.39 -0.86
#